data_663959092047084165a3265e8ffbf0a2
#
_entry.id   663959092047084165a3265e8ffbf0a2
#
_cell.length_a   1.000
_cell.length_b   1.000
_cell.length_c   1.000
_cell.angle_alpha   90.00
_cell.angle_beta   90.00
_cell.angle_gamma   90.00
#
_symmetry.space_group_name_H-M   'P 1'
#
loop_
_entity.id
_entity.type
_entity.pdbx_description
1 polymer ?
#
loop_
_entity_poly.entity_id
_entity_poly.type
_entity_poly.pdbx_seq_one_letter_code
_entity_poly.pdbx_strand_id
1 'polypeptide(L)'
;MLGKLLKYELKATSRVFIPLYIAILVVSIVNGLSLNLEILNIQGLATIVLMCLFISLFVITIVVTIQRFNKNLLKDEGYLMFTLPVSSKHLVLSKYLTSLIWTFLSFVVAFLSFTIIFMIPTYKYFDFSYFINEFNLLFSNMLNLNILGQFLKIILLMIISY
;
A
#
# COMPACT_ATOMS: atom_id res chain seq x y z
N MET A 1 3.76 16.55 23.80
CA MET A 1 2.70 17.32 23.10
C MET A 1 2.43 16.78 21.71
N LEU A 2 3.43 16.46 20.90
CA LEU A 2 3.33 15.93 19.53
C LEU A 2 2.46 14.67 19.43
N GLY A 3 2.59 13.71 20.34
CA GLY A 3 1.79 12.47 20.33
C GLY A 3 0.28 12.67 20.56
N LYS A 4 -0.12 13.66 21.35
CA LYS A 4 -1.53 13.99 21.52
C LYS A 4 -2.13 14.58 20.23
N LEU A 5 -1.40 15.49 19.57
CA LEU A 5 -1.79 16.06 18.28
C LEU A 5 -1.95 14.96 17.22
N LEU A 6 -0.96 14.08 17.11
CA LEU A 6 -0.95 12.96 16.16
C LEU A 6 -2.12 12.01 16.38
N LYS A 7 -2.47 11.71 17.65
CA LYS A 7 -3.63 10.87 18.00
C LYS A 7 -4.95 11.47 17.51
N TYR A 8 -5.17 12.76 17.71
CA TYR A 8 -6.40 13.43 17.27
C TYR A 8 -6.49 13.52 15.75
N GLU A 9 -5.38 13.80 15.10
CA GLU A 9 -5.25 13.83 13.65
C GLU A 9 -5.53 12.44 13.01
N LEU A 10 -4.97 11.38 13.56
CA LEU A 10 -5.24 10.01 13.13
C LEU A 10 -6.70 9.65 13.32
N LYS A 11 -7.30 9.98 14.47
CA LYS A 11 -8.70 9.70 14.75
C LYS A 11 -9.66 10.45 13.80
N ALA A 12 -9.34 11.68 13.44
CA ALA A 12 -10.16 12.46 12.51
C ALA A 12 -10.15 11.84 11.10
N THR A 13 -9.01 11.34 10.65
CA THR A 13 -8.84 10.76 9.31
C THR A 13 -9.33 9.32 9.22
N SER A 14 -9.25 8.56 10.32
CA SER A 14 -9.67 7.16 10.36
C SER A 14 -11.13 6.96 9.94
N ARG A 15 -11.99 7.95 10.20
CA ARG A 15 -13.40 7.91 9.81
C ARG A 15 -13.63 7.82 8.30
N VAL A 16 -12.65 8.26 7.50
CA VAL A 16 -12.73 8.20 6.04
C VAL A 16 -12.04 6.95 5.52
N PHE A 17 -10.85 6.63 6.02
CA PHE A 17 -10.03 5.52 5.51
C PHE A 17 -10.51 4.15 5.98
N ILE A 18 -10.97 4.01 7.23
CA ILE A 18 -11.39 2.71 7.76
C ILE A 18 -12.53 2.08 6.95
N PRO A 19 -13.66 2.78 6.69
CA PRO A 19 -14.73 2.16 5.89
C PRO A 19 -14.27 1.81 4.47
N LEU A 20 -13.41 2.61 3.88
CA LEU A 20 -12.84 2.32 2.55
C LEU A 20 -11.97 1.06 2.57
N TYR A 21 -11.10 0.91 3.57
CA TYR A 21 -10.26 -0.28 3.73
C TYR A 21 -11.10 -1.55 3.93
N ILE A 22 -12.13 -1.47 4.77
CA ILE A 22 -13.06 -2.59 4.99
C ILE A 22 -13.75 -2.97 3.67
N ALA A 23 -14.22 -1.99 2.90
CA ALA A 23 -14.86 -2.24 1.61
C ALA A 23 -13.91 -2.94 0.63
N ILE A 24 -12.65 -2.49 0.53
CA ILE A 24 -11.64 -3.12 -0.32
C ILE A 24 -11.40 -4.58 0.09
N LEU A 25 -11.21 -4.84 1.38
CA LEU A 25 -10.95 -6.19 1.87
C LEU A 25 -12.16 -7.12 1.65
N VAL A 26 -13.37 -6.65 1.89
CA VAL A 26 -14.59 -7.45 1.66
C VAL A 26 -14.74 -7.79 0.18
N VAL A 27 -14.57 -6.82 -0.72
CA VAL A 27 -14.66 -7.06 -2.17
C VAL A 27 -13.54 -7.97 -2.66
N SER A 28 -12.34 -7.89 -2.06
CA SER A 28 -11.23 -8.79 -2.37
C SER A 28 -11.55 -10.25 -2.00
N ILE A 29 -12.20 -10.47 -0.85
CA ILE A 29 -12.65 -11.81 -0.44
C ILE A 29 -13.71 -12.33 -1.41
N VAL A 30 -14.70 -11.50 -1.75
CA VAL A 30 -15.74 -11.88 -2.72
C VAL A 30 -15.14 -12.24 -4.08
N ASN A 31 -14.17 -11.47 -4.55
CA ASN A 31 -13.47 -11.73 -5.81
C ASN A 31 -12.70 -13.06 -5.76
N GLY A 32 -11.94 -13.29 -4.69
CA GLY A 32 -11.21 -14.55 -4.50
C GLY A 32 -12.12 -15.77 -4.43
N LEU A 33 -13.26 -15.66 -3.74
CA LEU A 33 -14.26 -16.74 -3.68
C LEU A 33 -14.93 -16.97 -5.04
N SER A 34 -15.23 -15.92 -5.79
CA SER A 34 -15.85 -16.03 -7.13
C SER A 34 -14.93 -16.74 -8.12
N LEU A 35 -13.63 -16.52 -8.02
CA LEU A 35 -12.61 -17.26 -8.78
C LEU A 35 -12.63 -18.76 -8.46
N ASN A 36 -12.74 -19.10 -7.18
CA ASN A 36 -12.73 -20.49 -6.73
C ASN A 36 -14.01 -21.25 -7.14
N LEU A 37 -15.15 -20.55 -7.20
CA LEU A 37 -16.46 -21.11 -7.56
C LEU A 37 -16.76 -21.05 -9.06
N GLU A 38 -15.87 -20.48 -9.87
CA GLU A 38 -16.01 -20.32 -11.33
C GLU A 38 -17.27 -19.52 -11.76
N ILE A 39 -17.75 -18.61 -10.91
CA ILE A 39 -18.93 -17.80 -11.20
C ILE A 39 -18.51 -16.55 -11.99
N LEU A 40 -18.34 -16.69 -13.28
CA LEU A 40 -17.83 -15.67 -14.20
C LEU A 40 -18.53 -14.31 -14.11
N ASN A 41 -19.86 -14.29 -13.94
CA ASN A 41 -20.63 -13.04 -13.87
C ASN A 41 -20.33 -12.24 -12.60
N ILE A 42 -20.21 -12.90 -11.45
CA ILE A 42 -19.88 -12.27 -10.17
C ILE A 42 -18.42 -11.83 -10.15
N GLN A 43 -17.53 -12.64 -10.69
CA GLN A 43 -16.10 -12.33 -10.80
C GLN A 43 -15.86 -11.05 -11.60
N GLY A 44 -16.49 -10.89 -12.75
CA GLY A 44 -16.35 -9.70 -13.58
C GLY A 44 -16.80 -8.44 -12.86
N LEU A 45 -17.99 -8.49 -12.23
CA LEU A 45 -18.51 -7.37 -11.43
C LEU A 45 -17.61 -7.04 -10.23
N ALA A 46 -17.19 -8.06 -9.46
CA ALA A 46 -16.32 -7.86 -8.30
C ALA A 46 -14.97 -7.25 -8.68
N THR A 47 -14.40 -7.64 -9.82
CA THR A 47 -13.14 -7.06 -10.32
C THR A 47 -13.30 -5.59 -10.71
N ILE A 48 -14.39 -5.23 -11.40
CA ILE A 48 -14.66 -3.82 -11.76
C ILE A 48 -14.84 -2.97 -10.51
N VAL A 49 -15.64 -3.44 -9.54
CA VAL A 49 -15.86 -2.74 -8.26
C VAL A 49 -14.54 -2.56 -7.52
N LEU A 50 -13.69 -3.57 -7.49
CA LEU A 50 -12.40 -3.53 -6.83
C LEU A 50 -11.46 -2.51 -7.49
N MET A 51 -11.42 -2.44 -8.82
CA MET A 51 -10.66 -1.42 -9.55
C MET A 51 -11.15 -0.01 -9.22
N CYS A 52 -12.46 0.21 -9.17
CA CYS A 52 -13.05 1.49 -8.76
C CYS A 52 -12.67 1.86 -7.32
N LEU A 53 -12.64 0.90 -6.40
CA LEU A 53 -12.24 1.12 -5.02
C LEU A 53 -10.75 1.48 -4.90
N PHE A 54 -9.86 0.86 -5.67
CA PHE A 54 -8.44 1.24 -5.70
C PHE A 54 -8.22 2.65 -6.25
N ILE A 55 -8.91 3.02 -7.32
CA ILE A 55 -8.87 4.38 -7.86
C ILE A 55 -9.38 5.37 -6.81
N SER A 56 -10.50 5.06 -6.16
CA SER A 56 -11.08 5.87 -5.07
C SER A 56 -10.09 6.03 -3.90
N LEU A 57 -9.43 4.96 -3.49
CA LEU A 57 -8.42 4.98 -2.43
C LEU A 57 -7.27 5.93 -2.79
N PHE A 58 -6.76 5.84 -4.01
CA PHE A 58 -5.69 6.71 -4.49
C PHE A 58 -6.11 8.19 -4.49
N VAL A 59 -7.28 8.49 -5.06
CA VAL A 59 -7.82 9.85 -5.12
C VAL A 59 -8.07 10.40 -3.71
N ILE A 60 -8.71 9.64 -2.82
CA ILE A 60 -8.99 10.07 -1.45
C ILE A 60 -7.69 10.32 -0.68
N THR A 61 -6.68 9.48 -0.84
CA THR A 61 -5.37 9.68 -0.20
C THR A 61 -4.75 11.01 -0.60
N ILE A 62 -4.75 11.34 -1.89
CA ILE A 62 -4.24 12.62 -2.40
C ILE A 62 -5.08 13.80 -1.89
N VAL A 63 -6.40 13.71 -2.03
CA VAL A 63 -7.32 14.80 -1.66
C VAL A 63 -7.22 15.10 -0.17
N VAL A 64 -7.24 14.08 0.70
CA VAL A 64 -7.12 14.24 2.16
C VAL A 64 -5.77 14.86 2.53
N THR A 65 -4.68 14.43 1.87
CA THR A 65 -3.37 15.01 2.10
C THR A 65 -3.33 16.49 1.72
N ILE A 66 -3.82 16.86 0.55
CA ILE A 66 -3.88 18.26 0.08
C ILE A 66 -4.79 19.10 0.98
N GLN A 67 -5.99 18.63 1.30
CA GLN A 67 -6.94 19.37 2.15
C GLN A 67 -6.37 19.65 3.54
N ARG A 68 -5.62 18.71 4.10
CA ARG A 68 -4.97 18.90 5.41
C ARG A 68 -3.92 20.00 5.39
N PHE A 69 -3.11 20.03 4.33
CA PHE A 69 -2.13 21.11 4.18
C PHE A 69 -2.81 22.44 3.90
N ASN A 70 -3.79 22.45 3.00
CA ASN A 70 -4.43 23.68 2.54
C ASN A 70 -5.33 24.30 3.62
N LYS A 71 -6.21 23.51 4.25
CA LYS A 71 -7.16 24.01 5.24
C LYS A 71 -6.48 24.51 6.52
N ASN A 72 -5.47 23.80 6.97
CA ASN A 72 -4.91 24.02 8.30
C ASN A 72 -3.62 24.88 8.30
N LEU A 73 -2.98 25.10 7.15
CA LEU A 73 -1.76 25.92 7.07
C LEU A 73 -1.97 27.22 6.30
N LEU A 74 -2.90 27.26 5.32
CA LEU A 74 -3.05 28.38 4.41
C LEU A 74 -4.33 29.20 4.62
N LYS A 75 -5.34 28.65 5.33
CA LYS A 75 -6.60 29.35 5.65
C LYS A 75 -6.60 29.91 7.07
N ASP A 76 -7.72 30.54 7.45
CA ASP A 76 -7.94 31.25 8.72
C ASP A 76 -7.60 30.44 9.98
N GLU A 77 -7.67 29.10 9.91
CA GLU A 77 -7.21 28.22 10.99
C GLU A 77 -5.68 28.26 11.18
N GLY A 78 -4.92 28.60 10.13
CA GLY A 78 -3.47 28.77 10.22
C GLY A 78 -3.06 29.93 11.11
N TYR A 79 -3.79 31.05 11.05
CA TYR A 79 -3.56 32.21 11.92
C TYR A 79 -3.76 31.88 13.40
N LEU A 80 -4.84 31.17 13.72
CA LEU A 80 -5.12 30.72 15.10
C LEU A 80 -4.09 29.71 15.62
N MET A 81 -3.47 28.93 14.74
CA MET A 81 -2.40 27.99 15.11
C MET A 81 -1.10 28.68 15.54
N PHE A 82 -0.80 29.87 14.98
CA PHE A 82 0.36 30.65 15.39
C PHE A 82 0.19 31.36 16.74
N THR A 83 -1.04 31.48 17.25
CA THR A 83 -1.32 32.02 18.58
C THR A 83 -1.23 30.97 19.69
N LEU A 84 -1.18 29.67 19.34
CA LEU A 84 -0.97 28.61 20.33
C LEU A 84 0.49 28.55 20.78
N PRO A 85 0.77 28.27 22.06
CA PRO A 85 2.12 28.17 22.60
C PRO A 85 2.82 26.85 22.18
N VAL A 86 2.70 26.48 20.89
CA VAL A 86 3.31 25.29 20.30
C VAL A 86 4.15 25.73 19.10
N SER A 87 5.37 25.24 19.00
CA SER A 87 6.23 25.59 17.86
C SER A 87 5.60 25.14 16.55
N SER A 88 5.56 26.02 15.54
CA SER A 88 5.02 25.77 14.20
C SER A 88 5.62 24.53 13.53
N LYS A 89 6.87 24.19 13.85
CA LYS A 89 7.55 22.97 13.37
C LYS A 89 6.83 21.68 13.82
N HIS A 90 6.37 21.61 15.07
CA HIS A 90 5.66 20.44 15.58
C HIS A 90 4.27 20.26 14.95
N LEU A 91 3.63 21.34 14.57
CA LEU A 91 2.33 21.31 13.88
C LEU A 91 2.46 20.76 12.46
N VAL A 92 3.42 21.27 11.69
CA VAL A 92 3.71 20.79 10.33
C VAL A 92 4.15 19.33 10.36
N LEU A 93 5.04 18.98 11.30
CA LEU A 93 5.57 17.62 11.44
C LEU A 93 4.47 16.60 11.78
N SER A 94 3.53 16.96 12.67
CA SER A 94 2.43 16.06 13.01
C SER A 94 1.54 15.73 11.81
N LYS A 95 1.27 16.71 10.94
CA LYS A 95 0.47 16.52 9.72
C LYS A 95 1.20 15.69 8.68
N TYR A 96 2.48 15.95 8.48
CA TYR A 96 3.32 15.17 7.58
C TYR A 96 3.39 13.71 8.02
N LEU A 97 3.67 13.44 9.30
CA LEU A 97 3.70 12.10 9.85
C LEU A 97 2.35 11.38 9.71
N THR A 98 1.24 12.08 9.95
CA THR A 98 -0.09 11.49 9.77
C THR A 98 -0.35 11.11 8.31
N SER A 99 0.03 11.94 7.35
CA SER A 99 -0.13 11.61 5.92
C SER A 99 0.75 10.42 5.51
N LEU A 100 1.98 10.34 6.00
CA LEU A 100 2.86 9.20 5.76
C LEU A 100 2.28 7.89 6.32
N ILE A 101 1.76 7.92 7.55
CA ILE A 101 1.14 6.74 8.16
C ILE A 101 -0.04 6.24 7.33
N TRP A 102 -0.94 7.13 6.88
CA TRP A 102 -2.10 6.73 6.08
C TRP A 102 -1.70 6.25 4.69
N THR A 103 -0.70 6.86 4.05
CA THR A 103 -0.16 6.39 2.76
C THR A 103 0.44 5.00 2.89
N PHE A 104 1.24 4.77 3.93
CA PHE A 104 1.81 3.45 4.21
C PHE A 104 0.72 2.41 4.50
N LEU A 105 -0.29 2.77 5.30
CA LEU A 105 -1.41 1.87 5.61
C LEU A 105 -2.23 1.53 4.37
N SER A 106 -2.44 2.49 3.47
CA SER A 106 -3.10 2.26 2.18
C SER A 106 -2.32 1.26 1.32
N PHE A 107 -1.01 1.36 1.31
CA PHE A 107 -0.14 0.40 0.61
C PHE A 107 -0.24 -1.01 1.21
N VAL A 108 -0.23 -1.12 2.54
CA VAL A 108 -0.40 -2.40 3.23
C VAL A 108 -1.76 -3.03 2.92
N VAL A 109 -2.84 -2.25 2.93
CA VAL A 109 -4.19 -2.76 2.60
C VAL A 109 -4.27 -3.21 1.14
N ALA A 110 -3.67 -2.47 0.21
CA ALA A 110 -3.60 -2.87 -1.18
C ALA A 110 -2.83 -4.21 -1.32
N PHE A 111 -1.69 -4.35 -0.67
CA PHE A 111 -0.92 -5.59 -0.67
C PHE A 111 -1.70 -6.77 -0.08
N LEU A 112 -2.38 -6.57 1.06
CA LEU A 112 -3.25 -7.60 1.66
C LEU A 112 -4.40 -7.99 0.73
N SER A 113 -5.01 -7.03 0.04
CA SER A 113 -6.06 -7.28 -0.94
C SER A 113 -5.58 -8.19 -2.07
N PHE A 114 -4.41 -7.92 -2.65
CA PHE A 114 -3.81 -8.76 -3.66
C PHE A 114 -3.50 -10.17 -3.13
N THR A 115 -2.91 -10.28 -1.93
CA THR A 115 -2.65 -11.59 -1.31
C THR A 115 -3.92 -12.40 -1.11
N ILE A 116 -5.01 -11.79 -0.68
CA ILE A 116 -6.30 -12.46 -0.50
C ILE A 116 -6.81 -13.01 -1.83
N ILE A 117 -6.78 -12.21 -2.91
CA ILE A 117 -7.27 -12.62 -4.23
C ILE A 117 -6.47 -13.80 -4.78
N PHE A 118 -5.16 -13.84 -4.55
CA PHE A 118 -4.32 -14.94 -5.02
C PHE A 118 -4.41 -16.18 -4.11
N MET A 119 -4.48 -16.00 -2.80
CA MET A 119 -4.47 -17.11 -1.84
C MET A 119 -5.76 -17.93 -1.86
N ILE A 120 -6.94 -17.30 -1.99
CA ILE A 120 -8.22 -18.01 -1.92
C ILE A 120 -8.38 -19.06 -3.04
N PRO A 121 -8.17 -18.76 -4.35
CA PRO A 121 -8.27 -19.76 -5.38
C PRO A 121 -7.14 -20.79 -5.36
N THR A 122 -5.95 -20.35 -4.91
CA THR A 122 -4.76 -21.21 -4.90
C THR A 122 -4.72 -22.14 -3.69
N TYR A 123 -5.54 -21.89 -2.65
CA TYR A 123 -5.56 -22.67 -1.42
C TYR A 123 -5.71 -24.20 -1.67
N LYS A 124 -6.48 -24.60 -2.68
CA LYS A 124 -6.67 -26.00 -3.05
C LYS A 124 -5.45 -26.63 -3.76
N TYR A 125 -4.60 -25.82 -4.38
CA TYR A 125 -3.44 -26.24 -5.18
C TYR A 125 -2.11 -25.78 -4.57
N PHE A 126 -2.17 -25.03 -3.46
CA PHE A 126 -0.96 -24.49 -2.83
C PHE A 126 -0.28 -25.57 -2.01
N ASP A 127 0.62 -26.27 -2.66
CA ASP A 127 1.56 -27.15 -1.97
C ASP A 127 2.73 -26.30 -1.46
N PHE A 128 2.72 -26.07 -0.14
CA PHE A 128 3.75 -25.25 0.51
C PHE A 128 5.16 -25.81 0.31
N SER A 129 5.27 -27.13 0.18
CA SER A 129 6.53 -27.80 -0.14
C SER A 129 7.03 -27.44 -1.54
N TYR A 130 6.13 -27.29 -2.52
CA TYR A 130 6.50 -26.85 -3.87
C TYR A 130 7.03 -25.41 -3.85
N PHE A 131 6.36 -24.51 -3.13
CA PHE A 131 6.81 -23.12 -2.99
C PHE A 131 8.21 -23.01 -2.33
N ILE A 132 8.44 -23.78 -1.26
CA ILE A 132 9.75 -23.82 -0.60
C ILE A 132 10.84 -24.37 -1.53
N ASN A 133 10.52 -25.39 -2.30
CA ASN A 133 11.48 -25.96 -3.25
C ASN A 133 11.84 -24.99 -4.37
N GLU A 134 10.84 -24.30 -4.95
CA GLU A 134 11.08 -23.26 -5.96
C GLU A 134 11.86 -22.08 -5.38
N PHE A 135 11.52 -21.63 -4.18
CA PHE A 135 12.27 -20.57 -3.50
C PHE A 135 13.71 -20.96 -3.23
N ASN A 136 13.95 -22.19 -2.76
CA ASN A 136 15.30 -22.70 -2.53
C ASN A 136 16.09 -22.84 -3.85
N LEU A 137 15.43 -23.26 -4.94
CA LEU A 137 16.02 -23.30 -6.27
C LEU A 137 16.41 -21.91 -6.79
N LEU A 138 15.53 -20.93 -6.66
CA LEU A 138 15.80 -19.54 -7.02
C LEU A 138 16.94 -18.96 -6.18
N PHE A 139 16.92 -19.21 -4.87
CA PHE A 139 17.95 -18.73 -3.96
C PHE A 139 19.31 -19.40 -4.21
N SER A 140 19.33 -20.71 -4.46
CA SER A 140 20.57 -21.42 -4.83
C SER A 140 21.12 -20.97 -6.17
N ASN A 141 20.25 -20.69 -7.16
CA ASN A 141 20.64 -20.15 -8.45
C ASN A 141 21.17 -18.71 -8.36
N MET A 142 20.59 -17.87 -7.48
CA MET A 142 21.13 -16.53 -7.22
C MET A 142 22.49 -16.54 -6.51
N LEU A 143 22.71 -17.50 -5.61
CA LEU A 143 24.00 -17.69 -4.93
C LEU A 143 25.03 -18.42 -5.79
N ASN A 144 24.63 -18.98 -6.93
CA ASN A 144 25.53 -19.70 -7.80
C ASN A 144 26.49 -18.70 -8.48
N LEU A 145 27.80 -18.78 -8.14
CA LEU A 145 28.89 -17.92 -8.65
C LEU A 145 28.94 -17.82 -10.17
N ASN A 146 28.30 -18.76 -10.89
CA ASN A 146 28.20 -18.73 -12.35
C ASN A 146 27.38 -17.54 -12.88
N ILE A 147 26.34 -17.10 -12.19
CA ILE A 147 25.54 -15.91 -12.59
C ILE A 147 26.35 -14.64 -12.34
N LEU A 148 27.02 -14.53 -11.20
CA LEU A 148 27.95 -13.44 -10.91
C LEU A 148 29.14 -13.43 -11.91
N GLY A 149 29.67 -14.58 -12.25
CA GLY A 149 30.72 -14.72 -13.28
C GLY A 149 30.25 -14.29 -14.66
N GLN A 150 29.02 -14.59 -15.06
CA GLN A 150 28.47 -14.16 -16.35
C GLN A 150 28.21 -12.62 -16.35
N PHE A 151 27.71 -12.05 -15.28
CA PHE A 151 27.55 -10.60 -15.15
C PHE A 151 28.90 -9.87 -15.22
N LEU A 152 29.92 -10.37 -14.51
CA LEU A 152 31.27 -9.82 -14.57
C LEU A 152 31.87 -9.93 -15.99
N LYS A 153 31.64 -11.04 -16.69
CA LYS A 153 32.10 -11.24 -18.08
C LYS A 153 31.45 -10.26 -19.05
N ILE A 154 30.14 -10.00 -18.90
CA ILE A 154 29.39 -9.03 -19.72
C ILE A 154 29.91 -7.61 -19.48
N ILE A 155 30.11 -7.22 -18.21
CA ILE A 155 30.67 -5.91 -17.85
C ILE A 155 32.09 -5.75 -18.42
N LEU A 156 32.92 -6.77 -18.32
CA LEU A 156 34.30 -6.76 -18.83
C LEU A 156 34.34 -6.67 -20.38
N LEU A 157 33.40 -7.34 -21.07
CA LEU A 157 33.24 -7.23 -22.52
C LEU A 157 32.78 -5.84 -22.95
N MET A 158 31.87 -5.20 -22.18
CA MET A 158 31.46 -3.83 -22.43
C MET A 158 32.58 -2.81 -22.25
N ILE A 159 33.51 -3.04 -21.29
CA ILE A 159 34.67 -2.16 -21.04
C ILE A 159 35.70 -2.32 -22.15
N ILE A 160 35.88 -3.51 -22.69
CA ILE A 160 36.88 -3.79 -23.76
C ILE A 160 36.39 -3.33 -25.13
N SER A 161 35.07 -3.22 -25.34
CA SER A 161 34.47 -2.77 -26.60
C SER A 161 34.45 -1.25 -26.77
N TYR A 162 34.87 -0.51 -25.76
CA TYR A 162 35.04 0.94 -25.77
C TYR A 162 36.50 1.35 -25.85
#